data_d7fe6e3c442436ef68b41bf47624343e
#
_entry.id   d7fe6e3c442436ef68b41bf47624343e
#
_cell.length_a   1.000
_cell.length_b   1.000
_cell.length_c   1.000
_cell.angle_alpha   90.00
_cell.angle_beta   90.00
_cell.angle_gamma   90.00
#
_symmetry.space_group_name_H-M   'P 1'
#
loop_
_entity.id
_entity.type
_entity.pdbx_description
1 polymer ?
#
loop_
_entity_poly.entity_id
_entity_poly.type
_entity_poly.pdbx_seq_one_letter_code
_entity_poly.pdbx_strand_id
1 'polypeptide(L)'
;LRSIIQQYRFCLSNLIRIEANTASEQSDEEQRMSGAESEELIHVLYITAIVAEAMTAALAAGRREMDWLGVFLLGCVTALGGGSVRDVLLNHHPLSWVQHPSYLVITGFAALATILVARYMHRLRQMFLFLDAIGLVVFTVIGCGVALSMNMPIIIVIAAGMITGCVGGVLRDVLCNDVPLLFRSELYATVSVVTGGIYLGGLYLNVPQGPAAFVAMAAGLVLRLLALRFNWSMPKFVYTKDLH
;
A
#
# COMPACT_ATOMS: atom_id res chain seq x y z
N LEU A 1 -57.34 -4.44 38.01
CA LEU A 1 -56.62 -3.32 37.34
C LEU A 1 -55.07 -3.46 37.48
N ARG A 2 -54.53 -3.80 38.68
CA ARG A 2 -53.09 -3.99 38.91
C ARG A 2 -52.47 -5.11 38.04
N SER A 3 -53.17 -6.21 37.85
CA SER A 3 -52.69 -7.34 37.04
C SER A 3 -52.60 -6.98 35.54
N ILE A 4 -53.54 -6.22 35.03
CA ILE A 4 -53.56 -5.77 33.63
C ILE A 4 -52.39 -4.81 33.36
N ILE A 5 -52.12 -3.86 34.26
CA ILE A 5 -51.00 -2.91 34.14
C ILE A 5 -49.64 -3.63 34.18
N GLN A 6 -49.53 -4.68 34.99
CA GLN A 6 -48.28 -5.47 35.09
C GLN A 6 -48.02 -6.28 33.82
N GLN A 7 -49.06 -6.78 33.17
CA GLN A 7 -49.00 -7.52 31.92
C GLN A 7 -48.65 -6.60 30.74
N TYR A 8 -49.19 -5.40 30.70
CA TYR A 8 -48.79 -4.38 29.71
C TYR A 8 -47.33 -3.92 29.86
N ARG A 9 -46.86 -3.71 31.09
CA ARG A 9 -45.44 -3.37 31.34
C ARG A 9 -44.49 -4.49 30.89
N PHE A 10 -44.84 -5.74 31.13
CA PHE A 10 -44.04 -6.90 30.71
C PHE A 10 -44.03 -7.04 29.19
N CYS A 11 -45.15 -6.83 28.51
CA CYS A 11 -45.25 -6.86 27.06
C CYS A 11 -44.43 -5.72 26.41
N LEU A 12 -44.53 -4.50 26.97
CA LEU A 12 -43.80 -3.33 26.49
C LEU A 12 -42.26 -3.50 26.68
N SER A 13 -41.83 -4.03 27.82
CA SER A 13 -40.40 -4.28 28.08
C SER A 13 -39.83 -5.35 27.16
N ASN A 14 -40.60 -6.37 26.79
CA ASN A 14 -40.17 -7.38 25.82
C ASN A 14 -40.10 -6.82 24.39
N LEU A 15 -41.05 -5.97 24.00
CA LEU A 15 -41.01 -5.29 22.70
C LEU A 15 -39.79 -4.39 22.57
N ILE A 16 -39.52 -3.56 23.58
CA ILE A 16 -38.29 -2.69 23.58
C ILE A 16 -37.02 -3.53 23.55
N ARG A 17 -37.01 -4.69 24.22
CA ARG A 17 -35.84 -5.59 24.22
C ARG A 17 -35.65 -6.27 22.86
N ILE A 18 -36.73 -6.62 22.16
CA ILE A 18 -36.66 -7.20 20.82
C ILE A 18 -36.17 -6.13 19.82
N GLU A 19 -36.68 -4.90 19.86
CA GLU A 19 -36.22 -3.80 19.01
C GLU A 19 -34.76 -3.45 19.27
N ALA A 20 -34.33 -3.43 20.52
CA ALA A 20 -32.91 -3.19 20.85
C ALA A 20 -31.98 -4.32 20.34
N ASN A 21 -32.40 -5.58 20.43
CA ASN A 21 -31.64 -6.72 19.91
C ASN A 21 -31.57 -6.70 18.37
N THR A 22 -32.70 -6.43 17.69
CA THR A 22 -32.72 -6.35 16.23
C THR A 22 -31.85 -5.19 15.71
N ALA A 23 -31.88 -4.04 16.40
CA ALA A 23 -31.01 -2.91 16.05
C ALA A 23 -29.52 -3.22 16.27
N SER A 24 -29.17 -3.96 17.34
CA SER A 24 -27.78 -4.39 17.57
C SER A 24 -27.32 -5.43 16.55
N GLU A 25 -28.17 -6.40 16.21
CA GLU A 25 -27.85 -7.41 15.18
C GLU A 25 -27.66 -6.76 13.80
N GLN A 26 -28.50 -5.80 13.42
CA GLN A 26 -28.34 -5.05 12.17
C GLN A 26 -27.04 -4.23 12.14
N SER A 27 -26.69 -3.56 13.24
CA SER A 27 -25.43 -2.81 13.31
C SER A 27 -24.20 -3.72 13.22
N ASP A 28 -24.26 -4.91 13.82
CA ASP A 28 -23.17 -5.89 13.76
C ASP A 28 -23.04 -6.51 12.36
N GLU A 29 -24.15 -6.74 11.66
CA GLU A 29 -24.16 -7.21 10.27
C GLU A 29 -23.62 -6.13 9.31
N GLU A 30 -24.02 -4.88 9.46
CA GLU A 30 -23.49 -3.77 8.67
C GLU A 30 -21.97 -3.58 8.88
N GLN A 31 -21.50 -3.69 10.13
CA GLN A 31 -20.07 -3.63 10.43
C GLN A 31 -19.30 -4.81 9.84
N ARG A 32 -19.85 -6.02 9.88
CA ARG A 32 -19.24 -7.22 9.27
C ARG A 32 -19.17 -7.11 7.74
N MET A 33 -20.25 -6.64 7.10
CA MET A 33 -20.27 -6.43 5.65
C MET A 33 -19.27 -5.35 5.22
N SER A 34 -19.25 -4.22 5.90
CA SER A 34 -18.28 -3.16 5.66
C SER A 34 -16.83 -3.62 5.88
N GLY A 35 -16.59 -4.49 6.87
CA GLY A 35 -15.29 -5.11 7.11
C GLY A 35 -14.87 -6.03 5.96
N ALA A 36 -15.75 -6.92 5.52
CA ALA A 36 -15.46 -7.85 4.42
C ALA A 36 -15.21 -7.13 3.09
N GLU A 37 -15.99 -6.11 2.76
CA GLU A 37 -15.76 -5.27 1.58
C GLU A 37 -14.42 -4.54 1.63
N SER A 38 -14.02 -4.09 2.82
CA SER A 38 -12.73 -3.41 3.02
C SER A 38 -11.56 -4.36 2.86
N GLU A 39 -11.66 -5.60 3.33
CA GLU A 39 -10.62 -6.63 3.17
C GLU A 39 -10.47 -7.04 1.70
N GLU A 40 -11.57 -7.24 0.98
CA GLU A 40 -11.54 -7.56 -0.44
C GLU A 40 -10.90 -6.43 -1.25
N LEU A 41 -11.25 -5.18 -0.96
CA LEU A 41 -10.68 -4.01 -1.60
C LEU A 41 -9.16 -3.93 -1.36
N ILE A 42 -8.70 -4.12 -0.13
CA ILE A 42 -7.27 -4.12 0.22
C ILE A 42 -6.54 -5.23 -0.53
N HIS A 43 -7.14 -6.41 -0.64
CA HIS A 43 -6.55 -7.53 -1.38
C HIS A 43 -6.41 -7.21 -2.88
N VAL A 44 -7.43 -6.64 -3.52
CA VAL A 44 -7.37 -6.20 -4.93
C VAL A 44 -6.31 -5.13 -5.13
N LEU A 45 -6.23 -4.16 -4.24
CA LEU A 45 -5.21 -3.12 -4.27
C LEU A 45 -3.80 -3.70 -4.10
N TYR A 46 -3.63 -4.67 -3.21
CA TYR A 46 -2.35 -5.37 -3.03
C TYR A 46 -1.91 -6.09 -4.31
N ILE A 47 -2.80 -6.87 -4.93
CA ILE A 47 -2.51 -7.55 -6.21
C ILE A 47 -2.14 -6.52 -7.29
N THR A 48 -2.88 -5.43 -7.39
CA THR A 48 -2.59 -4.35 -8.35
C THR A 48 -1.19 -3.76 -8.12
N ALA A 49 -0.82 -3.53 -6.87
CA ALA A 49 0.47 -2.97 -6.50
C ALA A 49 1.63 -3.93 -6.79
N ILE A 50 1.52 -5.22 -6.43
CA ILE A 50 2.58 -6.20 -6.72
C ILE A 50 2.77 -6.42 -8.23
N VAL A 51 1.70 -6.37 -9.02
CA VAL A 51 1.77 -6.44 -10.48
C VAL A 51 2.44 -5.19 -11.04
N ALA A 52 2.04 -3.99 -10.59
CA ALA A 52 2.65 -2.74 -11.03
C ALA A 52 4.16 -2.70 -10.73
N GLU A 53 4.57 -3.09 -9.52
CA GLU A 53 5.99 -3.13 -9.14
C GLU A 53 6.78 -4.21 -9.90
N ALA A 54 6.19 -5.38 -10.14
CA ALA A 54 6.82 -6.41 -10.98
C ALA A 54 7.01 -5.92 -12.42
N MET A 55 6.07 -5.15 -12.96
CA MET A 55 6.20 -4.51 -14.27
C MET A 55 7.32 -3.46 -14.27
N THR A 56 7.45 -2.64 -13.23
CA THR A 56 8.56 -1.67 -13.13
C THR A 56 9.91 -2.39 -13.10
N ALA A 57 10.01 -3.51 -12.39
CA ALA A 57 11.20 -4.33 -12.33
C ALA A 57 11.56 -4.88 -13.72
N ALA A 58 10.60 -5.42 -14.47
CA ALA A 58 10.84 -5.92 -15.82
C ALA A 58 11.31 -4.82 -16.78
N LEU A 59 10.73 -3.60 -16.68
CA LEU A 59 11.17 -2.45 -17.46
C LEU A 59 12.60 -1.98 -17.07
N ALA A 60 12.98 -2.10 -15.80
CA ALA A 60 14.33 -1.81 -15.33
C ALA A 60 15.32 -2.88 -15.81
N ALA A 61 14.98 -4.16 -15.66
CA ALA A 61 15.76 -5.30 -16.10
C ALA A 61 16.05 -5.28 -17.62
N GLY A 62 15.04 -4.92 -18.42
CA GLY A 62 15.18 -4.80 -19.88
C GLY A 62 16.20 -3.74 -20.29
N ARG A 63 16.39 -2.66 -19.51
CA ARG A 63 17.43 -1.66 -19.74
C ARG A 63 18.83 -2.17 -19.40
N ARG A 64 18.93 -3.26 -18.62
CA ARG A 64 20.17 -3.89 -18.18
C ARG A 64 20.46 -5.21 -18.90
N GLU A 65 19.66 -5.52 -19.92
CA GLU A 65 19.81 -6.74 -20.75
C GLU A 65 19.83 -8.03 -19.92
N MET A 66 19.04 -8.05 -18.81
CA MET A 66 18.92 -9.22 -17.96
C MET A 66 18.17 -10.35 -18.68
N ASP A 67 18.55 -11.58 -18.40
CA ASP A 67 17.84 -12.77 -18.89
C ASP A 67 16.47 -12.94 -18.25
N TRP A 68 15.68 -13.88 -18.73
CA TRP A 68 14.31 -14.11 -18.25
C TRP A 68 14.24 -14.50 -16.78
N LEU A 69 15.24 -15.24 -16.28
CA LEU A 69 15.33 -15.60 -14.88
C LEU A 69 15.65 -14.37 -14.02
N GLY A 70 16.57 -13.53 -14.47
CA GLY A 70 16.88 -12.24 -13.83
C GLY A 70 15.67 -11.33 -13.76
N VAL A 71 14.88 -11.21 -14.85
CA VAL A 71 13.63 -10.45 -14.87
C VAL A 71 12.62 -11.02 -13.87
N PHE A 72 12.43 -12.34 -13.84
CA PHE A 72 11.53 -13.01 -12.88
C PHE A 72 11.93 -12.73 -11.44
N LEU A 73 13.20 -12.95 -11.09
CA LEU A 73 13.71 -12.75 -9.73
C LEU A 73 13.65 -11.27 -9.31
N LEU A 74 14.03 -10.36 -10.20
CA LEU A 74 13.96 -8.92 -9.93
C LEU A 74 12.50 -8.49 -9.70
N GLY A 75 11.55 -9.04 -10.47
CA GLY A 75 10.11 -8.79 -10.27
C GLY A 75 9.65 -9.21 -8.89
N CYS A 76 10.00 -10.43 -8.47
CA CYS A 76 9.65 -10.92 -7.13
C CYS A 76 10.28 -10.09 -6.02
N VAL A 77 11.58 -9.77 -6.12
CA VAL A 77 12.28 -8.98 -5.11
C VAL A 77 11.73 -7.56 -5.01
N THR A 78 11.42 -6.93 -6.14
CA THR A 78 10.88 -5.57 -6.16
C THR A 78 9.48 -5.52 -5.52
N ALA A 79 8.59 -6.41 -5.98
CA ALA A 79 7.19 -6.38 -5.57
C ALA A 79 6.98 -6.83 -4.10
N LEU A 80 7.77 -7.80 -3.62
CA LEU A 80 7.60 -8.40 -2.30
C LEU A 80 8.61 -7.91 -1.27
N GLY A 81 9.72 -7.29 -1.72
CA GLY A 81 10.83 -6.90 -0.87
C GLY A 81 10.49 -5.83 0.16
N GLY A 82 9.74 -4.79 -0.23
CA GLY A 82 9.34 -3.73 0.69
C GLY A 82 8.52 -4.24 1.87
N GLY A 83 7.50 -5.07 1.59
CA GLY A 83 6.72 -5.74 2.62
C GLY A 83 7.54 -6.69 3.48
N SER A 84 8.46 -7.44 2.88
CA SER A 84 9.34 -8.36 3.61
C SER A 84 10.26 -7.63 4.58
N VAL A 85 10.87 -6.52 4.16
CA VAL A 85 11.72 -5.70 5.04
C VAL A 85 10.89 -5.12 6.20
N ARG A 86 9.68 -4.59 5.92
CA ARG A 86 8.77 -4.14 6.98
C ARG A 86 8.45 -5.27 7.97
N ASP A 87 8.05 -6.43 7.48
CA ASP A 87 7.65 -7.56 8.32
C ASP A 87 8.80 -8.02 9.22
N VAL A 88 10.03 -8.08 8.69
CA VAL A 88 11.24 -8.39 9.49
C VAL A 88 11.50 -7.33 10.55
N LEU A 89 11.41 -6.04 10.21
CA LEU A 89 11.65 -4.93 11.16
C LEU A 89 10.60 -4.86 12.27
N LEU A 90 9.35 -5.18 11.95
CA LEU A 90 8.24 -5.19 12.91
C LEU A 90 8.07 -6.53 13.64
N ASN A 91 8.89 -7.53 13.33
CA ASN A 91 8.74 -8.91 13.82
C ASN A 91 7.36 -9.50 13.50
N HIS A 92 6.82 -9.16 12.30
CA HIS A 92 5.53 -9.64 11.82
C HIS A 92 5.71 -10.91 10.98
N HIS A 93 5.44 -12.06 11.57
CA HIS A 93 5.64 -13.37 10.97
C HIS A 93 4.34 -14.20 10.94
N PRO A 94 4.19 -15.08 9.92
CA PRO A 94 5.03 -15.26 8.73
C PRO A 94 4.87 -14.12 7.73
N LEU A 95 5.91 -13.93 6.88
CA LEU A 95 5.89 -12.90 5.82
C LEU A 95 4.68 -13.08 4.88
N SER A 96 4.13 -11.98 4.37
CA SER A 96 2.89 -11.98 3.57
C SER A 96 2.95 -12.93 2.36
N TRP A 97 4.07 -13.02 1.65
CA TRP A 97 4.23 -13.94 0.51
C TRP A 97 4.46 -15.40 0.93
N VAL A 98 4.89 -15.64 2.17
CA VAL A 98 4.98 -17.01 2.73
C VAL A 98 3.58 -17.51 3.11
N GLN A 99 2.71 -16.63 3.62
CA GLN A 99 1.30 -16.95 3.86
C GLN A 99 0.55 -17.21 2.53
N HIS A 100 0.86 -16.42 1.49
CA HIS A 100 0.21 -16.49 0.19
C HIS A 100 1.24 -16.72 -0.93
N PRO A 101 1.71 -17.98 -1.14
CA PRO A 101 2.73 -18.29 -2.16
C PRO A 101 2.32 -17.92 -3.60
N SER A 102 1.03 -17.75 -3.84
CA SER A 102 0.49 -17.24 -5.10
C SER A 102 1.07 -15.89 -5.52
N TYR A 103 1.46 -15.04 -4.55
CA TYR A 103 2.05 -13.74 -4.85
C TYR A 103 3.40 -13.85 -5.59
N LEU A 104 4.22 -14.85 -5.27
CA LEU A 104 5.45 -15.13 -6.03
C LEU A 104 5.15 -15.48 -7.49
N VAL A 105 4.12 -16.29 -7.70
CA VAL A 105 3.70 -16.71 -9.04
C VAL A 105 3.17 -15.51 -9.82
N ILE A 106 2.27 -14.74 -9.22
CA ILE A 106 1.68 -13.53 -9.83
C ILE A 106 2.76 -12.52 -10.22
N THR A 107 3.68 -12.20 -9.32
CA THR A 107 4.75 -11.21 -9.57
C THR A 107 5.71 -11.67 -10.65
N GLY A 108 6.15 -12.94 -10.58
CA GLY A 108 7.05 -13.50 -11.57
C GLY A 108 6.43 -13.53 -12.97
N PHE A 109 5.18 -14.00 -13.09
CA PHE A 109 4.46 -13.99 -14.35
C PHE A 109 4.16 -12.60 -14.87
N ALA A 110 3.80 -11.64 -14.01
CA ALA A 110 3.60 -10.24 -14.39
C ALA A 110 4.90 -9.62 -14.96
N ALA A 111 6.04 -9.89 -14.32
CA ALA A 111 7.34 -9.45 -14.82
C ALA A 111 7.65 -10.05 -16.21
N LEU A 112 7.47 -11.36 -16.38
CA LEU A 112 7.70 -12.03 -17.68
C LEU A 112 6.73 -11.56 -18.76
N ALA A 113 5.44 -11.41 -18.43
CA ALA A 113 4.45 -10.89 -19.38
C ALA A 113 4.80 -9.46 -19.85
N THR A 114 5.40 -8.65 -18.96
CA THR A 114 5.85 -7.31 -19.31
C THR A 114 6.92 -7.31 -20.40
N ILE A 115 7.78 -8.34 -20.51
CA ILE A 115 8.76 -8.47 -21.60
C ILE A 115 8.06 -8.47 -22.95
N LEU A 116 6.93 -9.19 -23.05
CA LEU A 116 6.17 -9.31 -24.30
C LEU A 116 5.46 -8.00 -24.66
N VAL A 117 4.94 -7.30 -23.67
CA VAL A 117 4.19 -6.04 -23.85
C VAL A 117 5.12 -4.85 -24.04
N ALA A 118 6.29 -4.83 -23.40
CA ALA A 118 7.24 -3.72 -23.42
C ALA A 118 7.65 -3.29 -24.84
N ARG A 119 7.76 -4.23 -25.78
CA ARG A 119 8.09 -3.92 -27.18
C ARG A 119 7.04 -3.07 -27.91
N TYR A 120 5.81 -3.05 -27.43
CA TYR A 120 4.71 -2.23 -27.97
C TYR A 120 4.56 -0.89 -27.26
N MET A 121 5.27 -0.66 -26.17
CA MET A 121 5.17 0.57 -25.37
C MET A 121 6.08 1.65 -25.91
N HIS A 122 5.53 2.69 -26.52
CA HIS A 122 6.29 3.83 -27.07
C HIS A 122 6.92 4.76 -26.01
N ARG A 123 6.43 4.73 -24.76
CA ARG A 123 6.83 5.65 -23.68
C ARG A 123 7.22 4.89 -22.40
N LEU A 124 8.14 3.94 -22.52
CA LEU A 124 8.57 3.07 -21.42
C LEU A 124 8.93 3.82 -20.13
N ARG A 125 9.62 4.96 -20.23
CA ARG A 125 10.00 5.77 -19.06
C ARG A 125 8.78 6.35 -18.33
N GLN A 126 7.77 6.82 -19.04
CA GLN A 126 6.57 7.38 -18.43
C GLN A 126 5.73 6.29 -17.77
N MET A 127 5.60 5.14 -18.42
CA MET A 127 4.92 3.97 -17.88
C MET A 127 5.61 3.48 -16.60
N PHE A 128 6.93 3.38 -16.62
CA PHE A 128 7.73 3.03 -15.45
C PHE A 128 7.44 3.96 -14.27
N LEU A 129 7.53 5.28 -14.47
CA LEU A 129 7.30 6.26 -13.40
C LEU A 129 5.85 6.26 -12.88
N PHE A 130 4.88 5.98 -13.76
CA PHE A 130 3.47 5.89 -13.39
C PHE A 130 3.17 4.65 -12.57
N LEU A 131 3.66 3.49 -12.99
CA LEU A 131 3.52 2.22 -12.26
C LEU A 131 4.21 2.28 -10.89
N ASP A 132 5.42 2.83 -10.85
CA ASP A 132 6.18 3.08 -9.61
C ASP A 132 5.40 4.01 -8.65
N ALA A 133 4.75 5.06 -9.18
CA ALA A 133 3.92 5.94 -8.37
C ALA A 133 2.70 5.22 -7.76
N ILE A 134 2.05 4.33 -8.51
CA ILE A 134 0.96 3.49 -7.99
C ILE A 134 1.48 2.56 -6.88
N GLY A 135 2.56 1.83 -7.15
CA GLY A 135 3.18 0.95 -6.17
C GLY A 135 3.52 1.69 -4.87
N LEU A 136 4.17 2.84 -4.98
CA LEU A 136 4.55 3.69 -3.86
C LEU A 136 3.36 4.02 -2.94
N VAL A 137 2.27 4.56 -3.49
CA VAL A 137 1.14 5.03 -2.67
C VAL A 137 0.32 3.89 -2.10
N VAL A 138 0.10 2.82 -2.86
CA VAL A 138 -0.66 1.66 -2.40
C VAL A 138 0.12 0.92 -1.31
N PHE A 139 1.40 0.64 -1.51
CA PHE A 139 2.22 -0.02 -0.49
C PHE A 139 2.43 0.85 0.75
N THR A 140 2.45 2.17 0.61
CA THR A 140 2.48 3.06 1.78
C THR A 140 1.24 2.86 2.66
N VAL A 141 0.04 2.86 2.09
CA VAL A 141 -1.21 2.66 2.84
C VAL A 141 -1.27 1.27 3.46
N ILE A 142 -0.90 0.23 2.69
CA ILE A 142 -0.86 -1.15 3.21
C ILE A 142 0.15 -1.28 4.35
N GLY A 143 1.34 -0.68 4.21
CA GLY A 143 2.36 -0.69 5.27
C GLY A 143 1.91 0.01 6.55
N CYS A 144 1.21 1.15 6.42
CA CYS A 144 0.56 1.82 7.55
C CYS A 144 -0.51 0.93 8.19
N GLY A 145 -1.36 0.28 7.38
CA GLY A 145 -2.42 -0.61 7.85
C GLY A 145 -1.88 -1.78 8.68
N VAL A 146 -0.81 -2.44 8.21
CA VAL A 146 -0.17 -3.54 8.95
C VAL A 146 0.41 -3.05 10.28
N ALA A 147 1.11 -1.92 10.32
CA ALA A 147 1.66 -1.40 11.57
C ALA A 147 0.56 -0.95 12.55
N LEU A 148 -0.56 -0.42 12.04
CA LEU A 148 -1.75 -0.09 12.85
C LEU A 148 -2.38 -1.33 13.48
N SER A 149 -2.54 -2.43 12.73
CA SER A 149 -3.08 -3.69 13.27
C SER A 149 -2.23 -4.28 14.37
N MET A 150 -0.93 -3.94 14.39
CA MET A 150 0.02 -4.30 15.46
C MET A 150 0.04 -3.28 16.62
N ASN A 151 -0.85 -2.29 16.63
CA ASN A 151 -0.92 -1.23 17.64
C ASN A 151 0.40 -0.44 17.81
N MET A 152 1.14 -0.22 16.72
CA MET A 152 2.40 0.52 16.75
C MET A 152 2.16 2.03 16.90
N PRO A 153 3.11 2.77 17.52
CA PRO A 153 3.05 4.24 17.60
C PRO A 153 2.98 4.89 16.21
N ILE A 154 2.31 6.05 16.11
CA ILE A 154 2.07 6.76 14.84
C ILE A 154 3.35 6.97 14.01
N ILE A 155 4.46 7.31 14.64
CA ILE A 155 5.76 7.50 13.98
C ILE A 155 6.22 6.19 13.30
N ILE A 156 6.06 5.05 13.98
CA ILE A 156 6.40 3.73 13.45
C ILE A 156 5.44 3.33 12.32
N VAL A 157 4.15 3.69 12.43
CA VAL A 157 3.16 3.45 11.37
C VAL A 157 3.56 4.18 10.09
N ILE A 158 3.92 5.46 10.17
CA ILE A 158 4.38 6.25 9.01
C ILE A 158 5.69 5.67 8.44
N ALA A 159 6.63 5.32 9.32
CA ALA A 159 7.90 4.70 8.89
C ALA A 159 7.67 3.35 8.20
N ALA A 160 6.79 2.50 8.72
CA ALA A 160 6.42 1.22 8.12
C ALA A 160 5.77 1.40 6.74
N GLY A 161 4.89 2.39 6.59
CA GLY A 161 4.33 2.77 5.29
C GLY A 161 5.42 3.20 4.31
N MET A 162 6.31 4.09 4.72
CA MET A 162 7.43 4.56 3.89
C MET A 162 8.37 3.41 3.49
N ILE A 163 8.75 2.54 4.42
CA ILE A 163 9.59 1.38 4.15
C ILE A 163 8.91 0.46 3.13
N THR A 164 7.64 0.15 3.34
CA THR A 164 6.89 -0.74 2.43
C THR A 164 6.81 -0.17 1.03
N GLY A 165 6.52 1.12 0.89
CA GLY A 165 6.37 1.79 -0.40
C GLY A 165 7.68 2.07 -1.12
N CYS A 166 8.76 2.37 -0.39
CA CYS A 166 10.00 2.81 -1.01
C CYS A 166 11.03 1.69 -1.22
N VAL A 167 11.12 0.71 -0.29
CA VAL A 167 12.22 -0.25 -0.28
C VAL A 167 12.18 -1.22 -1.46
N GLY A 168 11.00 -1.58 -1.95
CA GLY A 168 10.87 -2.39 -3.17
C GLY A 168 11.59 -1.73 -4.35
N GLY A 169 11.33 -0.45 -4.62
CA GLY A 169 12.00 0.34 -5.64
C GLY A 169 13.50 0.53 -5.39
N VAL A 170 13.91 0.68 -4.12
CA VAL A 170 15.33 0.76 -3.75
C VAL A 170 16.06 -0.54 -4.08
N LEU A 171 15.48 -1.69 -3.71
CA LEU A 171 16.05 -3.01 -4.04
C LEU A 171 16.19 -3.20 -5.55
N ARG A 172 15.15 -2.87 -6.31
CA ARG A 172 15.17 -2.89 -7.78
C ARG A 172 16.34 -2.07 -8.34
N ASP A 173 16.42 -0.81 -7.93
CA ASP A 173 17.39 0.12 -8.49
C ASP A 173 18.84 -0.31 -8.11
N VAL A 174 19.07 -0.75 -6.87
CA VAL A 174 20.36 -1.28 -6.40
C VAL A 174 20.77 -2.54 -7.19
N LEU A 175 19.84 -3.49 -7.38
CA LEU A 175 20.12 -4.70 -8.16
C LEU A 175 20.38 -4.40 -9.65
N CYS A 176 19.79 -3.31 -10.16
CA CYS A 176 20.06 -2.79 -11.50
C CYS A 176 21.34 -1.94 -11.57
N ASN A 177 22.10 -1.77 -10.48
CA ASN A 177 23.24 -0.87 -10.39
C ASN A 177 22.91 0.58 -10.81
N ASP A 178 21.71 1.03 -10.38
CA ASP A 178 21.24 2.42 -10.54
C ASP A 178 21.21 3.12 -9.18
N VAL A 179 21.37 4.43 -9.16
CA VAL A 179 21.09 5.22 -7.95
C VAL A 179 19.59 5.18 -7.68
N PRO A 180 19.13 4.69 -6.50
CA PRO A 180 17.73 4.58 -6.21
C PRO A 180 16.95 5.90 -6.37
N LEU A 181 15.73 5.80 -6.92
CA LEU A 181 14.83 6.95 -7.09
C LEU A 181 14.62 7.70 -5.77
N LEU A 182 14.60 7.00 -4.65
CA LEU A 182 14.49 7.55 -3.31
C LEU A 182 15.52 8.66 -3.03
N PHE A 183 16.75 8.50 -3.53
CA PHE A 183 17.87 9.44 -3.30
C PHE A 183 18.11 10.40 -4.47
N ARG A 184 17.59 10.09 -5.64
CA ARG A 184 17.82 10.85 -6.87
C ARG A 184 16.63 11.69 -7.30
N SER A 185 15.44 11.23 -6.99
CA SER A 185 14.20 11.79 -7.51
C SER A 185 13.48 12.64 -6.48
N GLU A 186 12.75 13.56 -7.00
CA GLU A 186 11.99 14.60 -6.35
C GLU A 186 10.95 14.00 -5.39
N LEU A 187 10.97 14.43 -4.14
CA LEU A 187 9.91 14.21 -3.14
C LEU A 187 9.40 12.75 -2.98
N TYR A 188 10.22 11.72 -3.36
CA TYR A 188 9.76 10.32 -3.37
C TYR A 188 9.30 9.87 -1.98
N ALA A 189 10.19 9.95 -0.98
CA ALA A 189 9.85 9.61 0.40
C ALA A 189 8.80 10.56 1.00
N THR A 190 8.85 11.84 0.62
CA THR A 190 7.89 12.86 1.10
C THR A 190 6.46 12.51 0.67
N VAL A 191 6.27 12.05 -0.57
CA VAL A 191 4.95 11.58 -1.04
C VAL A 191 4.43 10.44 -0.17
N SER A 192 5.30 9.46 0.16
CA SER A 192 4.91 8.35 1.03
C SER A 192 4.52 8.86 2.44
N VAL A 193 5.32 9.74 3.05
CA VAL A 193 5.01 10.32 4.37
C VAL A 193 3.68 11.09 4.34
N VAL A 194 3.44 11.92 3.31
CA VAL A 194 2.18 12.66 3.15
C VAL A 194 1.00 11.71 2.95
N THR A 195 1.16 10.69 2.12
CA THR A 195 0.12 9.67 1.90
C THR A 195 -0.24 8.95 3.20
N GLY A 196 0.75 8.50 3.96
CA GLY A 196 0.55 7.89 5.28
C GLY A 196 -0.10 8.86 6.27
N GLY A 197 0.30 10.13 6.26
CA GLY A 197 -0.29 11.18 7.10
C GLY A 197 -1.77 11.44 6.77
N ILE A 198 -2.13 11.50 5.48
CA ILE A 198 -3.54 11.65 5.06
C ILE A 198 -4.36 10.43 5.48
N TYR A 199 -3.82 9.22 5.30
CA TYR A 199 -4.50 7.99 5.71
C TYR A 199 -4.78 7.98 7.22
N LEU A 200 -3.78 8.26 8.05
CA LEU A 200 -3.93 8.34 9.50
C LEU A 200 -4.87 9.47 9.93
N GLY A 201 -4.78 10.63 9.28
CA GLY A 201 -5.68 11.76 9.52
C GLY A 201 -7.13 11.41 9.25
N GLY A 202 -7.41 10.68 8.16
CA GLY A 202 -8.76 10.18 7.85
C GLY A 202 -9.28 9.24 8.94
N LEU A 203 -8.47 8.29 9.40
CA LEU A 203 -8.84 7.38 10.49
C LEU A 203 -9.07 8.13 11.81
N TYR A 204 -8.24 9.13 12.11
CA TYR A 204 -8.43 9.98 13.30
C TYR A 204 -9.75 10.77 13.27
N LEU A 205 -10.20 11.15 12.07
CA LEU A 205 -11.51 11.79 11.84
C LEU A 205 -12.68 10.79 11.79
N ASN A 206 -12.46 9.54 12.19
CA ASN A 206 -13.45 8.44 12.16
C ASN A 206 -13.98 8.13 10.76
N VAL A 207 -13.21 8.41 9.69
CA VAL A 207 -13.54 7.96 8.34
C VAL A 207 -13.28 6.45 8.26
N PRO A 208 -14.19 5.64 7.68
CA PRO A 208 -13.97 4.20 7.50
C PRO A 208 -12.66 3.92 6.74
N GLN A 209 -12.03 2.77 7.03
CA GLN A 209 -10.70 2.43 6.52
C GLN A 209 -10.61 2.44 5.00
N GLY A 210 -11.62 1.90 4.28
CA GLY A 210 -11.64 1.85 2.82
C GLY A 210 -11.62 3.25 2.18
N PRO A 211 -12.58 4.15 2.47
CA PRO A 211 -12.57 5.52 1.97
C PRO A 211 -11.33 6.31 2.36
N ALA A 212 -10.82 6.17 3.60
CA ALA A 212 -9.59 6.84 4.04
C ALA A 212 -8.38 6.38 3.22
N ALA A 213 -8.24 5.08 2.97
CA ALA A 213 -7.21 4.51 2.12
C ALA A 213 -7.30 5.05 0.69
N PHE A 214 -8.49 5.04 0.10
CA PHE A 214 -8.70 5.51 -1.27
C PHE A 214 -8.34 7.00 -1.43
N VAL A 215 -8.79 7.86 -0.52
CA VAL A 215 -8.47 9.31 -0.54
C VAL A 215 -6.97 9.52 -0.39
N ALA A 216 -6.32 8.82 0.54
CA ALA A 216 -4.88 8.92 0.76
C ALA A 216 -4.07 8.50 -0.48
N MET A 217 -4.44 7.37 -1.11
CA MET A 217 -3.79 6.89 -2.33
C MET A 217 -4.01 7.84 -3.50
N ALA A 218 -5.23 8.34 -3.70
CA ALA A 218 -5.53 9.30 -4.76
C ALA A 218 -4.74 10.61 -4.59
N ALA A 219 -4.73 11.18 -3.37
CA ALA A 219 -3.99 12.38 -3.06
C ALA A 219 -2.47 12.20 -3.23
N GLY A 220 -1.92 11.07 -2.73
CA GLY A 220 -0.51 10.73 -2.89
C GLY A 220 -0.11 10.53 -4.35
N LEU A 221 -0.94 9.83 -5.14
CA LEU A 221 -0.72 9.64 -6.57
C LEU A 221 -0.70 10.97 -7.32
N VAL A 222 -1.69 11.82 -7.08
CA VAL A 222 -1.75 13.17 -7.67
C VAL A 222 -0.50 13.97 -7.31
N LEU A 223 -0.12 13.98 -6.02
CA LEU A 223 1.08 14.68 -5.56
C LEU A 223 2.35 14.13 -6.25
N ARG A 224 2.48 12.81 -6.40
CA ARG A 224 3.62 12.17 -7.09
C ARG A 224 3.67 12.55 -8.56
N LEU A 225 2.53 12.50 -9.25
CA LEU A 225 2.46 12.87 -10.68
C LEU A 225 2.74 14.35 -10.90
N LEU A 226 2.27 15.23 -10.01
CA LEU A 226 2.61 16.67 -10.06
C LEU A 226 4.10 16.90 -9.81
N ALA A 227 4.70 16.25 -8.81
CA ALA A 227 6.13 16.33 -8.54
C ALA A 227 6.97 15.89 -9.75
N LEU A 228 6.56 14.81 -10.42
CA LEU A 228 7.20 14.34 -11.66
C LEU A 228 6.98 15.31 -12.83
N ARG A 229 5.79 15.90 -12.94
CA ARG A 229 5.45 16.82 -14.07
C ARG A 229 6.18 18.15 -13.98
N PHE A 230 6.33 18.66 -12.76
CA PHE A 230 6.96 19.97 -12.49
C PHE A 230 8.42 19.86 -12.07
N ASN A 231 8.99 18.63 -12.03
CA ASN A 231 10.35 18.34 -11.57
C ASN A 231 10.67 18.98 -10.20
N TRP A 232 9.73 18.87 -9.26
CA TRP A 232 9.94 19.38 -7.90
C TRP A 232 11.05 18.58 -7.22
N SER A 233 12.08 19.28 -6.75
CA SER A 233 13.23 18.65 -6.11
C SER A 233 13.54 19.29 -4.77
N MET A 234 14.03 18.49 -3.82
CA MET A 234 14.60 19.00 -2.58
C MET A 234 15.93 19.70 -2.86
N PRO A 235 16.29 20.74 -2.09
CA PRO A 235 17.62 21.36 -2.18
C PRO A 235 18.72 20.32 -2.03
N LYS A 236 19.65 20.27 -2.98
CA LYS A 236 20.78 19.36 -2.90
C LYS A 236 21.84 19.94 -1.97
N PHE A 237 22.35 19.11 -1.05
CA PHE A 237 23.52 19.47 -0.28
C PHE A 237 24.75 19.24 -1.16
N VAL A 238 25.42 20.33 -1.53
CA VAL A 238 26.67 20.28 -2.30
C VAL A 238 27.80 20.79 -1.42
N TYR A 239 28.76 19.94 -1.14
CA TYR A 239 29.96 20.30 -0.43
C TYR A 239 31.04 20.69 -1.45
N THR A 240 31.41 21.97 -1.46
CA THR A 240 32.37 22.53 -2.44
C THR A 240 33.79 22.68 -1.90
N LYS A 241 34.09 22.28 -0.66
CA LYS A 241 35.44 22.28 -0.13
C LYS A 241 36.14 20.96 -0.47
N ASP A 242 37.23 21.05 -1.18
CA ASP A 242 38.14 19.95 -1.43
C ASP A 242 38.63 19.38 -0.09
N LEU A 243 38.38 18.09 0.15
CA LEU A 243 38.98 17.35 1.25
C LEU A 243 40.43 17.04 0.81
N HIS A 244 41.37 17.91 1.17
CA HIS A 244 42.78 17.63 1.14
C HIS A 244 43.21 17.04 2.47
#